data_3fb6d14f8d0e9adbf37afd3299cb4eff
#
_entry.id   3fb6d14f8d0e9adbf37afd3299cb4eff
#
_cell.length_a   1.000
_cell.length_b   1.000
_cell.length_c   1.000
_cell.angle_alpha   90.00
_cell.angle_beta   90.00
_cell.angle_gamma   90.00
#
_symmetry.space_group_name_H-M   'P 1'
#
loop_
_entity.id
_entity.type
_entity.pdbx_description
1 polymer ?
#
loop_
_entity_poly.entity_id
_entity_poly.type
_entity_poly.pdbx_seq_one_letter_code
_entity_poly.pdbx_strand_id
1 'polypeptide(L)'
;MHTSDWLIFALYMGGTIALGLWKSRRGKDIDAYFLGNRSIPWWAVGLSVMATQASAITYIGTTGQAFNDGMRFIQIYLPLPIVVVILCIFFVPFFYRAKVYTAYEYLERRFDTKTRALTSFLFQCSRGLAVGIVLYAPSVVLSAILGWDERSTIFLMGLTTLFYTAAGGVRAVVWTDTMQMILMFLGLFVGLYLVISQIPDEISLSEAVYLGGVAGRWNAINLSMDLTDRYTLLSGLLGGFFLMLSYFGCDQSQVQRYITARSLKESRMSLVMTALLKVPMQFFILATGVFLLVFYQFERPPVFFNPAEVRQVEASSAREEFQQNQRRFDSAFERRKQLSFELLEARRNGDQTRTESLLNEYQDSSKQVQEARKKGVDLIRGVTGTPSNDVNYVYPSFLLKYVPVGVLGLMISVIFAAAMSSISAEIAALSSASMVDFYKRFFKRDASDLHYLRASRMFTLFWGLFATFAATYVGRRGTSLVETVNTVGSYFYGPILGVFLLAFFVKRANGNGAFAGVILGMMAVVLLGLFTNISWLYYNAVGPLVVVVMGIIISLLFPGPHGSKNSA
;
A
#
# COMPACT_ATOMS: atom_id res chain seq x y z
N MET A 1 21.04 -9.18 -15.24
CA MET A 1 20.46 -10.43 -14.70
C MET A 1 21.13 -11.64 -15.35
N HIS A 2 21.47 -12.65 -14.57
CA HIS A 2 22.03 -13.91 -15.02
C HIS A 2 20.93 -14.89 -15.47
N THR A 3 21.29 -15.95 -16.20
CA THR A 3 20.32 -16.97 -16.68
C THR A 3 19.51 -17.61 -15.54
N SER A 4 20.15 -17.83 -14.37
CA SER A 4 19.49 -18.37 -13.18
C SER A 4 18.39 -17.44 -12.62
N ASP A 5 18.58 -16.11 -12.66
CA ASP A 5 17.57 -15.14 -12.22
C ASP A 5 16.33 -15.22 -13.10
N TRP A 6 16.54 -15.31 -14.43
CA TRP A 6 15.47 -15.46 -15.41
C TRP A 6 14.73 -16.78 -15.26
N LEU A 7 15.44 -17.87 -14.94
CA LEU A 7 14.82 -19.17 -14.72
C LEU A 7 13.90 -19.14 -13.50
N ILE A 8 14.36 -18.59 -12.37
CA ILE A 8 13.56 -18.47 -11.13
C ILE A 8 12.34 -17.59 -11.39
N PHE A 9 12.51 -16.46 -12.05
CA PHE A 9 11.42 -15.59 -12.41
C PHE A 9 10.39 -16.26 -13.33
N ALA A 10 10.84 -16.98 -14.36
CA ALA A 10 9.98 -17.71 -15.28
C ALA A 10 9.21 -18.85 -14.59
N LEU A 11 9.85 -19.58 -13.67
CA LEU A 11 9.21 -20.61 -12.85
C LEU A 11 8.12 -20.01 -11.94
N TYR A 12 8.40 -18.87 -11.32
CA TYR A 12 7.41 -18.15 -10.52
C TYR A 12 6.21 -17.72 -11.39
N MET A 13 6.46 -17.06 -12.52
CA MET A 13 5.41 -16.57 -13.42
C MET A 13 4.56 -17.71 -13.98
N GLY A 14 5.22 -18.76 -14.50
CA GLY A 14 4.54 -19.96 -15.01
C GLY A 14 3.73 -20.67 -13.93
N GLY A 15 4.28 -20.83 -12.73
CA GLY A 15 3.60 -21.42 -11.58
C GLY A 15 2.36 -20.62 -11.13
N THR A 16 2.45 -19.30 -11.09
CA THR A 16 1.33 -18.41 -10.73
C THR A 16 0.20 -18.51 -11.76
N ILE A 17 0.51 -18.41 -13.04
CA ILE A 17 -0.46 -18.54 -14.13
C ILE A 17 -1.10 -19.94 -14.12
N ALA A 18 -0.30 -20.98 -14.01
CA ALA A 18 -0.79 -22.37 -13.97
C ALA A 18 -1.72 -22.60 -12.76
N LEU A 19 -1.37 -22.12 -11.58
CA LEU A 19 -2.20 -22.18 -10.38
C LEU A 19 -3.53 -21.44 -10.56
N GLY A 20 -3.47 -20.22 -11.09
CA GLY A 20 -4.66 -19.42 -11.38
C GLY A 20 -5.62 -20.12 -12.34
N LEU A 21 -5.11 -20.63 -13.47
CA LEU A 21 -5.88 -21.37 -14.46
C LEU A 21 -6.43 -22.70 -13.91
N TRP A 22 -5.64 -23.43 -13.13
CA TRP A 22 -6.09 -24.68 -12.51
C TRP A 22 -7.25 -24.46 -11.55
N LYS A 23 -7.18 -23.43 -10.71
CA LYS A 23 -8.24 -23.09 -9.75
C LYS A 23 -9.49 -22.49 -10.41
N SER A 24 -9.36 -21.92 -11.61
CA SER A 24 -10.48 -21.35 -12.38
C SER A 24 -11.43 -22.38 -12.98
N ARG A 25 -10.96 -23.64 -13.21
CA ARG A 25 -11.70 -24.69 -13.95
C ARG A 25 -13.04 -25.09 -13.32
N ARG A 26 -13.32 -24.77 -12.06
CA ARG A 26 -14.49 -25.25 -11.30
C ARG A 26 -15.64 -24.25 -11.19
N GLY A 27 -15.59 -23.06 -11.81
CA GLY A 27 -16.62 -22.03 -11.68
C GLY A 27 -17.26 -21.67 -13.01
N LYS A 28 -18.55 -22.00 -13.20
CA LYS A 28 -19.31 -21.65 -14.41
C LYS A 28 -20.46 -20.68 -14.13
N ASP A 29 -20.67 -20.28 -12.87
CA ASP A 29 -21.71 -19.37 -12.41
C ASP A 29 -21.15 -18.09 -11.75
N ILE A 30 -22.02 -17.15 -11.45
CA ILE A 30 -21.66 -15.86 -10.84
C ILE A 30 -21.16 -16.05 -9.40
N ASP A 31 -21.75 -16.98 -8.64
CA ASP A 31 -21.36 -17.25 -7.27
C ASP A 31 -19.93 -17.80 -7.19
N ALA A 32 -19.57 -18.69 -8.12
CA ALA A 32 -18.20 -19.17 -8.23
C ALA A 32 -17.22 -18.05 -8.62
N TYR A 33 -17.64 -17.15 -9.53
CA TYR A 33 -16.77 -16.09 -10.05
C TYR A 33 -16.51 -15.00 -9.02
N PHE A 34 -17.53 -14.53 -8.26
CA PHE A 34 -17.39 -13.42 -7.31
C PHE A 34 -17.22 -13.84 -5.85
N LEU A 35 -17.75 -15.01 -5.45
CA LEU A 35 -17.75 -15.50 -4.06
C LEU A 35 -16.97 -16.79 -3.87
N GLY A 36 -16.41 -17.39 -4.96
CA GLY A 36 -15.71 -18.67 -4.86
C GLY A 36 -16.56 -19.80 -4.26
N ASN A 37 -17.90 -19.71 -4.41
CA ASN A 37 -18.91 -20.59 -3.79
C ASN A 37 -18.78 -20.64 -2.25
N ARG A 38 -18.20 -19.62 -1.62
CA ARG A 38 -17.93 -19.54 -0.16
C ARG A 38 -17.28 -20.85 0.36
N SER A 39 -16.29 -21.33 -0.34
CA SER A 39 -15.63 -22.61 -0.08
C SER A 39 -14.15 -22.51 0.27
N ILE A 40 -13.65 -21.27 0.39
CA ILE A 40 -12.23 -21.01 0.59
C ILE A 40 -11.89 -21.09 2.09
N PRO A 41 -10.83 -21.83 2.49
CA PRO A 41 -10.46 -21.95 3.89
C PRO A 41 -9.93 -20.63 4.45
N TRP A 42 -10.17 -20.36 5.73
CA TRP A 42 -9.88 -19.10 6.43
C TRP A 42 -8.43 -18.64 6.30
N TRP A 43 -7.47 -19.55 6.34
CA TRP A 43 -6.06 -19.21 6.23
C TRP A 43 -5.67 -18.69 4.83
N ALA A 44 -6.24 -19.29 3.78
CA ALA A 44 -6.02 -18.80 2.42
C ALA A 44 -6.70 -17.44 2.20
N VAL A 45 -7.91 -17.25 2.76
CA VAL A 45 -8.60 -15.96 2.76
C VAL A 45 -7.77 -14.91 3.48
N GLY A 46 -7.25 -15.21 4.67
CA GLY A 46 -6.45 -14.28 5.46
C GLY A 46 -5.14 -13.89 4.76
N LEU A 47 -4.44 -14.85 4.14
CA LEU A 47 -3.25 -14.55 3.33
C LEU A 47 -3.60 -13.71 2.10
N SER A 48 -4.75 -13.94 1.45
CA SER A 48 -5.21 -13.12 0.33
C SER A 48 -5.57 -11.70 0.77
N VAL A 49 -6.25 -11.52 1.93
CA VAL A 49 -6.51 -10.20 2.52
C VAL A 49 -5.21 -9.45 2.77
N MET A 50 -4.20 -10.13 3.31
CA MET A 50 -2.87 -9.53 3.52
C MET A 50 -2.18 -9.18 2.20
N ALA A 51 -2.19 -10.08 1.22
CA ALA A 51 -1.56 -9.88 -0.09
C ALA A 51 -2.20 -8.71 -0.86
N THR A 52 -3.52 -8.55 -0.73
CA THR A 52 -4.24 -7.41 -1.33
C THR A 52 -3.74 -6.07 -0.78
N GLN A 53 -3.38 -6.00 0.51
CA GLN A 53 -2.85 -4.78 1.13
C GLN A 53 -1.33 -4.64 0.96
N ALA A 54 -0.60 -5.76 0.93
CA ALA A 54 0.86 -5.77 0.84
C ALA A 54 1.30 -5.69 -0.63
N SER A 55 1.23 -4.49 -1.19
CA SER A 55 1.64 -4.22 -2.57
C SER A 55 3.17 -4.07 -2.72
N ALA A 56 3.65 -4.02 -3.94
CA ALA A 56 5.05 -3.66 -4.23
C ALA A 56 5.42 -2.28 -3.65
N ILE A 57 4.45 -1.35 -3.57
CA ILE A 57 4.64 -0.06 -2.91
C ILE A 57 4.96 -0.25 -1.42
N THR A 58 4.29 -1.19 -0.75
CA THR A 58 4.59 -1.53 0.64
C THR A 58 6.01 -2.10 0.78
N TYR A 59 6.40 -2.98 -0.13
CA TYR A 59 7.69 -3.66 -0.06
C TYR A 59 8.88 -2.75 -0.36
N ILE A 60 8.75 -1.90 -1.37
CA ILE A 60 9.81 -1.01 -1.86
C ILE A 60 9.71 0.35 -1.19
N GLY A 61 8.52 0.96 -1.25
CA GLY A 61 8.30 2.33 -0.80
C GLY A 61 8.41 2.48 0.71
N THR A 62 7.85 1.55 1.52
CA THR A 62 7.99 1.67 2.98
C THR A 62 9.38 1.31 3.49
N THR A 63 10.13 0.44 2.80
CA THR A 63 11.55 0.23 3.10
C THR A 63 12.35 1.50 2.86
N GLY A 64 12.15 2.17 1.71
CA GLY A 64 12.76 3.46 1.43
C GLY A 64 12.29 4.58 2.36
N GLN A 65 11.01 4.57 2.75
CA GLN A 65 10.47 5.50 3.75
C GLN A 65 11.16 5.34 5.10
N ALA A 66 11.40 4.09 5.55
CA ALA A 66 12.10 3.84 6.80
C ALA A 66 13.59 4.22 6.74
N PHE A 67 14.22 4.10 5.59
CA PHE A 67 15.56 4.63 5.36
C PHE A 67 15.63 6.15 5.62
N ASN A 68 14.63 6.92 5.16
CA ASN A 68 14.57 8.37 5.36
C ASN A 68 14.02 8.78 6.72
N ASP A 69 12.89 8.22 7.17
CA ASP A 69 12.08 8.70 8.30
C ASP A 69 12.07 7.74 9.50
N GLY A 70 12.73 6.56 9.37
CA GLY A 70 12.77 5.54 10.41
C GLY A 70 11.44 4.80 10.58
N MET A 71 11.20 4.32 11.81
CA MET A 71 10.08 3.44 12.14
C MET A 71 8.72 4.14 12.28
N ARG A 72 8.65 5.47 12.15
CA ARG A 72 7.44 6.28 12.45
C ARG A 72 6.18 5.83 11.71
N PHE A 73 6.33 5.30 10.49
CA PHE A 73 5.21 4.81 9.69
C PHE A 73 4.42 3.67 10.37
N ILE A 74 5.02 2.94 11.32
CA ILE A 74 4.34 1.84 12.04
C ILE A 74 3.14 2.32 12.86
N GLN A 75 3.13 3.61 13.26
CA GLN A 75 2.05 4.18 14.08
C GLN A 75 0.67 4.05 13.41
N ILE A 76 0.61 4.02 12.08
CA ILE A 76 -0.64 3.83 11.32
C ILE A 76 -1.24 2.44 11.57
N TYR A 77 -0.40 1.43 11.88
CA TYR A 77 -0.83 0.04 12.08
C TYR A 77 -1.15 -0.30 13.53
N LEU A 78 -0.81 0.56 14.50
CA LEU A 78 -1.08 0.32 15.92
C LEU A 78 -2.57 0.08 16.23
N PRO A 79 -3.54 0.79 15.60
CA PRO A 79 -4.95 0.55 15.86
C PRO A 79 -5.51 -0.71 15.18
N LEU A 80 -4.79 -1.38 14.29
CA LEU A 80 -5.29 -2.51 13.51
C LEU A 80 -5.88 -3.65 14.34
N PRO A 81 -5.30 -4.09 15.47
CA PRO A 81 -5.92 -5.12 16.31
C PRO A 81 -7.31 -4.73 16.83
N ILE A 82 -7.47 -3.48 17.26
CA ILE A 82 -8.76 -2.95 17.75
C ILE A 82 -9.75 -2.87 16.59
N VAL A 83 -9.32 -2.38 15.44
CA VAL A 83 -10.13 -2.31 14.22
C VAL A 83 -10.65 -3.71 13.84
N VAL A 84 -9.80 -4.72 13.86
CA VAL A 84 -10.20 -6.10 13.51
C VAL A 84 -11.24 -6.66 14.49
N VAL A 85 -11.14 -6.34 15.77
CA VAL A 85 -12.19 -6.71 16.75
C VAL A 85 -13.53 -6.08 16.37
N ILE A 86 -13.54 -4.79 16.05
CA ILE A 86 -14.75 -4.06 15.60
C ILE A 86 -15.32 -4.67 14.32
N LEU A 87 -14.45 -4.97 13.33
CA LEU A 87 -14.87 -5.62 12.09
C LEU A 87 -15.50 -6.99 12.35
N CYS A 88 -14.90 -7.80 13.20
CA CYS A 88 -15.41 -9.13 13.55
C CYS A 88 -16.75 -9.09 14.29
N ILE A 89 -16.99 -8.07 15.10
CA ILE A 89 -18.23 -7.93 15.88
C ILE A 89 -19.35 -7.35 15.01
N PHE A 90 -19.07 -6.31 14.24
CA PHE A 90 -20.10 -5.52 13.54
C PHE A 90 -20.11 -5.78 12.03
N PHE A 91 -19.04 -5.53 11.28
CA PHE A 91 -19.06 -5.50 9.82
C PHE A 91 -19.21 -6.88 9.18
N VAL A 92 -18.39 -7.83 9.59
CA VAL A 92 -18.39 -9.19 9.02
C VAL A 92 -19.75 -9.89 9.16
N PRO A 93 -20.42 -9.85 10.33
CA PRO A 93 -21.75 -10.44 10.46
C PRO A 93 -22.80 -9.81 9.53
N PHE A 94 -22.77 -8.48 9.34
CA PHE A 94 -23.71 -7.81 8.45
C PHE A 94 -23.56 -8.29 7.01
N PHE A 95 -22.37 -8.27 6.45
CA PHE A 95 -22.14 -8.69 5.06
C PHE A 95 -22.36 -10.19 4.87
N TYR A 96 -21.91 -11.01 5.81
CA TYR A 96 -22.02 -12.45 5.71
C TYR A 96 -23.48 -12.93 5.76
N ARG A 97 -24.29 -12.38 6.68
CA ARG A 97 -25.73 -12.69 6.79
C ARG A 97 -26.54 -12.14 5.63
N ALA A 98 -26.20 -10.95 5.16
CA ALA A 98 -26.87 -10.32 4.03
C ALA A 98 -26.64 -11.07 2.70
N LYS A 99 -25.67 -11.99 2.63
CA LYS A 99 -25.33 -12.78 1.43
C LYS A 99 -25.10 -11.90 0.18
N VAL A 100 -24.48 -10.74 0.36
CA VAL A 100 -24.20 -9.76 -0.70
C VAL A 100 -23.02 -10.20 -1.59
N TYR A 101 -22.98 -9.73 -2.83
CA TYR A 101 -21.84 -9.81 -3.73
C TYR A 101 -20.88 -8.62 -3.53
N THR A 102 -21.45 -7.43 -3.30
CA THR A 102 -20.69 -6.22 -2.99
C THR A 102 -21.15 -5.63 -1.65
N ALA A 103 -20.22 -4.96 -0.95
CA ALA A 103 -20.56 -4.26 0.30
C ALA A 103 -21.71 -3.25 0.10
N TYR A 104 -21.78 -2.66 -1.10
CA TYR A 104 -22.73 -1.57 -1.40
C TYR A 104 -24.17 -2.05 -1.59
N GLU A 105 -24.39 -3.33 -1.90
CA GLU A 105 -25.75 -3.91 -1.91
C GLU A 105 -26.47 -3.77 -0.57
N TYR A 106 -25.72 -3.81 0.54
CA TYR A 106 -26.27 -3.61 1.86
C TYR A 106 -26.86 -2.20 2.01
N LEU A 107 -26.22 -1.18 1.44
CA LEU A 107 -26.70 0.20 1.51
C LEU A 107 -28.02 0.40 0.78
N GLU A 108 -28.28 -0.33 -0.32
CA GLU A 108 -29.59 -0.30 -0.99
C GLU A 108 -30.68 -0.90 -0.12
N ARG A 109 -30.40 -2.01 0.55
CA ARG A 109 -31.37 -2.66 1.45
C ARG A 109 -31.70 -1.79 2.67
N ARG A 110 -30.73 -1.01 3.13
CA ARG A 110 -30.87 -0.15 4.32
C ARG A 110 -31.41 1.22 3.99
N PHE A 111 -31.06 1.78 2.87
CA PHE A 111 -31.42 3.14 2.43
C PHE A 111 -32.17 3.12 1.09
N ASP A 112 -31.44 3.27 0.00
CA ASP A 112 -31.98 3.31 -1.36
C ASP A 112 -30.90 3.05 -2.43
N THR A 113 -31.38 2.91 -3.68
CA THR A 113 -30.52 2.66 -4.87
C THR A 113 -29.54 3.80 -5.14
N LYS A 114 -29.92 5.08 -4.89
CA LYS A 114 -29.04 6.23 -5.16
C LYS A 114 -27.86 6.26 -4.19
N THR A 115 -28.06 5.91 -2.92
CA THR A 115 -26.99 5.81 -1.92
C THR A 115 -26.02 4.68 -2.26
N ARG A 116 -26.53 3.50 -2.69
CA ARG A 116 -25.70 2.41 -3.22
C ARG A 116 -24.86 2.85 -4.41
N ALA A 117 -25.51 3.45 -5.42
CA ALA A 117 -24.86 3.88 -6.65
C ALA A 117 -23.75 4.92 -6.38
N LEU A 118 -24.03 5.94 -5.57
CA LEU A 118 -23.06 6.96 -5.20
C LEU A 118 -21.84 6.35 -4.49
N THR A 119 -22.09 5.52 -3.46
CA THR A 119 -20.99 4.92 -2.68
C THR A 119 -20.14 3.98 -3.52
N SER A 120 -20.76 3.14 -4.36
CA SER A 120 -20.05 2.27 -5.30
C SER A 120 -19.28 3.05 -6.36
N PHE A 121 -19.82 4.18 -6.83
CA PHE A 121 -19.11 5.09 -7.76
C PHE A 121 -17.87 5.70 -7.12
N LEU A 122 -17.98 6.21 -5.88
CA LEU A 122 -16.84 6.74 -5.13
C LEU A 122 -15.75 5.68 -4.91
N PHE A 123 -16.14 4.44 -4.61
CA PHE A 123 -15.20 3.33 -4.54
C PHE A 123 -14.49 3.10 -5.88
N GLN A 124 -15.23 3.08 -7.01
CA GLN A 124 -14.63 2.88 -8.33
C GLN A 124 -13.69 4.03 -8.70
N CYS A 125 -14.02 5.27 -8.37
CA CYS A 125 -13.12 6.42 -8.55
C CYS A 125 -11.84 6.25 -7.71
N SER A 126 -11.98 5.94 -6.41
CA SER A 126 -10.86 5.75 -5.50
C SER A 126 -9.92 4.65 -5.99
N ARG A 127 -10.46 3.46 -6.29
CA ARG A 127 -9.67 2.31 -6.70
C ARG A 127 -9.18 2.40 -8.14
N GLY A 128 -9.96 2.99 -9.03
CA GLY A 128 -9.54 3.27 -10.40
C GLY A 128 -8.32 4.20 -10.46
N LEU A 129 -8.26 5.22 -9.60
CA LEU A 129 -7.08 6.08 -9.47
C LEU A 129 -5.90 5.34 -8.82
N ALA A 130 -6.17 4.55 -7.78
CA ALA A 130 -5.14 3.84 -7.04
C ALA A 130 -4.47 2.73 -7.86
N VAL A 131 -5.24 1.96 -8.65
CA VAL A 131 -4.71 0.79 -9.39
C VAL A 131 -3.63 1.16 -10.40
N GLY A 132 -3.72 2.34 -11.02
CA GLY A 132 -2.68 2.87 -11.89
C GLY A 132 -1.37 3.13 -11.14
N ILE A 133 -1.43 3.70 -9.93
CA ILE A 133 -0.26 3.96 -9.08
C ILE A 133 0.36 2.64 -8.61
N VAL A 134 -0.48 1.66 -8.24
CA VAL A 134 -0.04 0.33 -7.78
C VAL A 134 0.66 -0.45 -8.89
N LEU A 135 0.25 -0.29 -10.14
CA LEU A 135 0.90 -0.89 -11.31
C LEU A 135 2.19 -0.14 -11.68
N TYR A 136 2.21 1.19 -11.56
CA TYR A 136 3.37 2.01 -11.88
C TYR A 136 4.58 1.70 -10.98
N ALA A 137 4.38 1.60 -9.68
CA ALA A 137 5.46 1.44 -8.70
C ALA A 137 6.43 0.29 -8.99
N PRO A 138 5.96 -0.96 -9.19
CA PRO A 138 6.85 -2.06 -9.52
C PRO A 138 7.45 -1.96 -10.92
N SER A 139 6.75 -1.33 -11.87
CA SER A 139 7.27 -1.18 -13.23
C SER A 139 8.50 -0.27 -13.30
N VAL A 140 8.54 0.79 -12.50
CA VAL A 140 9.71 1.66 -12.35
C VAL A 140 10.92 0.87 -11.85
N VAL A 141 10.71 0.08 -10.81
CA VAL A 141 11.78 -0.74 -10.23
C VAL A 141 12.30 -1.76 -11.23
N LEU A 142 11.41 -2.42 -11.92
CA LEU A 142 11.77 -3.42 -12.92
C LEU A 142 12.44 -2.82 -14.14
N SER A 143 11.96 -1.66 -14.58
CA SER A 143 12.62 -0.88 -15.62
C SER A 143 14.06 -0.57 -15.23
N ALA A 144 14.29 -0.13 -14.00
CA ALA A 144 15.63 0.14 -13.47
C ALA A 144 16.50 -1.15 -13.40
N ILE A 145 15.91 -2.27 -12.96
CA ILE A 145 16.61 -3.56 -12.80
C ILE A 145 16.90 -4.21 -14.15
N LEU A 146 15.94 -4.22 -15.06
CA LEU A 146 16.02 -4.93 -16.34
C LEU A 146 16.65 -4.08 -17.44
N GLY A 147 16.78 -2.77 -17.23
CA GLY A 147 17.20 -1.82 -18.27
C GLY A 147 16.15 -1.65 -19.38
N TRP A 148 14.90 -2.05 -19.12
CA TRP A 148 13.82 -1.96 -20.08
C TRP A 148 13.16 -0.58 -20.04
N ASP A 149 12.49 -0.23 -21.14
CA ASP A 149 11.63 0.94 -21.15
C ASP A 149 10.48 0.78 -20.15
N GLU A 150 10.20 1.84 -19.40
CA GLU A 150 9.20 1.86 -18.35
C GLU A 150 7.79 1.50 -18.85
N ARG A 151 7.43 1.98 -20.05
CA ARG A 151 6.13 1.69 -20.66
C ARG A 151 6.00 0.21 -21.01
N SER A 152 7.05 -0.38 -21.57
CA SER A 152 7.09 -1.82 -21.91
C SER A 152 6.90 -2.67 -20.65
N THR A 153 7.50 -2.26 -19.54
CA THR A 153 7.37 -2.94 -18.24
C THR A 153 5.95 -2.82 -17.68
N ILE A 154 5.33 -1.63 -17.77
CA ILE A 154 3.93 -1.41 -17.39
C ILE A 154 3.00 -2.33 -18.20
N PHE A 155 3.17 -2.39 -19.51
CA PHE A 155 2.34 -3.23 -20.38
C PHE A 155 2.51 -4.72 -20.06
N LEU A 156 3.73 -5.20 -19.88
CA LEU A 156 3.99 -6.60 -19.53
C LEU A 156 3.29 -6.99 -18.23
N MET A 157 3.45 -6.19 -17.18
CA MET A 157 2.85 -6.45 -15.88
C MET A 157 1.33 -6.38 -15.92
N GLY A 158 0.80 -5.33 -16.56
CA GLY A 158 -0.64 -5.13 -16.70
C GLY A 158 -1.31 -6.28 -17.45
N LEU A 159 -0.79 -6.67 -18.61
CA LEU A 159 -1.32 -7.76 -19.42
C LEU A 159 -1.21 -9.11 -18.72
N THR A 160 -0.10 -9.41 -18.07
CA THR A 160 0.08 -10.67 -17.35
C THR A 160 -0.92 -10.80 -16.21
N THR A 161 -1.08 -9.74 -15.41
CA THR A 161 -2.04 -9.72 -14.30
C THR A 161 -3.48 -9.85 -14.81
N LEU A 162 -3.81 -9.14 -15.88
CA LEU A 162 -5.12 -9.14 -16.50
C LEU A 162 -5.51 -10.54 -16.99
N PHE A 163 -4.58 -11.26 -17.61
CA PHE A 163 -4.85 -12.56 -18.22
C PHE A 163 -5.38 -13.59 -17.20
N TYR A 164 -4.70 -13.80 -16.08
CA TYR A 164 -5.17 -14.79 -15.11
C TYR A 164 -6.36 -14.30 -14.28
N THR A 165 -6.46 -12.98 -14.04
CA THR A 165 -7.59 -12.40 -13.29
C THR A 165 -8.90 -12.56 -14.08
N ALA A 166 -8.90 -12.25 -15.37
CA ALA A 166 -10.07 -12.39 -16.23
C ALA A 166 -10.52 -13.85 -16.41
N ALA A 167 -9.56 -14.78 -16.45
CA ALA A 167 -9.87 -16.20 -16.61
C ALA A 167 -10.48 -16.83 -15.35
N GLY A 168 -10.05 -16.41 -14.16
CA GLY A 168 -10.20 -17.21 -12.94
C GLY A 168 -11.17 -16.72 -11.89
N GLY A 169 -11.60 -15.47 -11.91
CA GLY A 169 -12.44 -14.87 -10.86
C GLY A 169 -11.80 -14.91 -9.46
N VAL A 170 -12.58 -14.63 -8.41
CA VAL A 170 -12.09 -14.48 -7.04
C VAL A 170 -11.38 -15.72 -6.49
N ARG A 171 -11.80 -16.92 -6.89
CA ARG A 171 -11.18 -18.15 -6.40
C ARG A 171 -9.74 -18.31 -6.89
N ALA A 172 -9.49 -18.02 -8.17
CA ALA A 172 -8.12 -18.04 -8.70
C ALA A 172 -7.27 -16.96 -8.01
N VAL A 173 -7.81 -15.73 -7.88
CA VAL A 173 -7.12 -14.63 -7.23
C VAL A 173 -6.73 -14.98 -5.79
N VAL A 174 -7.64 -15.51 -4.96
CA VAL A 174 -7.31 -15.88 -3.56
C VAL A 174 -6.20 -16.93 -3.47
N TRP A 175 -6.18 -17.92 -4.37
CA TRP A 175 -5.13 -18.95 -4.34
C TRP A 175 -3.79 -18.44 -4.88
N THR A 176 -3.79 -17.60 -5.91
CA THR A 176 -2.57 -16.94 -6.37
C THR A 176 -2.04 -15.96 -5.33
N ASP A 177 -2.90 -15.16 -4.70
CA ASP A 177 -2.56 -14.26 -3.59
C ASP A 177 -1.93 -15.04 -2.41
N THR A 178 -2.47 -16.22 -2.10
CA THR A 178 -1.93 -17.08 -1.04
C THR A 178 -0.49 -17.50 -1.32
N MET A 179 -0.21 -17.97 -2.53
CA MET A 179 1.14 -18.34 -2.95
C MET A 179 2.07 -17.12 -2.96
N GLN A 180 1.58 -16.00 -3.48
CA GLN A 180 2.31 -14.74 -3.55
C GLN A 180 2.64 -14.22 -2.16
N MET A 181 1.72 -14.31 -1.20
CA MET A 181 1.97 -13.88 0.18
C MET A 181 3.05 -14.72 0.88
N ILE A 182 3.06 -16.04 0.65
CA ILE A 182 4.13 -16.91 1.16
C ILE A 182 5.48 -16.52 0.57
N LEU A 183 5.52 -16.26 -0.74
CA LEU A 183 6.74 -15.79 -1.42
C LEU A 183 7.20 -14.43 -0.87
N MET A 184 6.26 -13.52 -0.58
CA MET A 184 6.55 -12.21 0.00
C MET A 184 7.15 -12.33 1.41
N PHE A 185 6.66 -13.25 2.25
CA PHE A 185 7.28 -13.51 3.55
C PHE A 185 8.70 -14.07 3.40
N LEU A 186 8.90 -15.02 2.49
CA LEU A 186 10.23 -15.53 2.18
C LEU A 186 11.18 -14.40 1.75
N GLY A 187 10.76 -13.58 0.79
CA GLY A 187 11.54 -12.46 0.30
C GLY A 187 11.79 -11.38 1.34
N LEU A 188 10.87 -11.18 2.29
CA LEU A 188 11.07 -10.26 3.41
C LEU A 188 12.25 -10.69 4.29
N PHE A 189 12.27 -11.95 4.71
CA PHE A 189 13.35 -12.44 5.56
C PHE A 189 14.68 -12.59 4.82
N VAL A 190 14.63 -13.03 3.55
CA VAL A 190 15.83 -13.07 2.68
C VAL A 190 16.38 -11.66 2.47
N GLY A 191 15.53 -10.68 2.17
CA GLY A 191 15.95 -9.30 1.96
C GLY A 191 16.54 -8.67 3.22
N LEU A 192 15.93 -8.89 4.38
CA LEU A 192 16.47 -8.44 5.68
C LEU A 192 17.83 -9.08 5.96
N TYR A 193 17.93 -10.41 5.79
CA TYR A 193 19.19 -11.13 5.97
C TYR A 193 20.29 -10.58 5.04
N LEU A 194 19.98 -10.35 3.76
CA LEU A 194 20.93 -9.81 2.80
C LEU A 194 21.44 -8.42 3.20
N VAL A 195 20.55 -7.52 3.67
CA VAL A 195 20.98 -6.19 4.13
C VAL A 195 21.89 -6.29 5.32
N ILE A 196 21.56 -7.14 6.31
CA ILE A 196 22.38 -7.33 7.51
C ILE A 196 23.73 -7.97 7.17
N SER A 197 23.76 -8.95 6.26
CA SER A 197 24.98 -9.65 5.88
C SER A 197 25.97 -8.81 5.04
N GLN A 198 25.56 -7.66 4.56
CA GLN A 198 26.43 -6.71 3.87
C GLN A 198 27.01 -5.63 4.80
N ILE A 199 26.61 -5.59 6.07
CA ILE A 199 27.25 -4.75 7.09
C ILE A 199 28.63 -5.34 7.37
N PRO A 200 29.71 -4.53 7.56
CA PRO A 200 31.05 -5.05 7.83
C PRO A 200 31.09 -6.07 8.97
N ASP A 201 31.86 -7.16 8.79
CA ASP A 201 31.94 -8.27 9.76
C ASP A 201 32.43 -7.84 11.15
N GLU A 202 33.17 -6.72 11.23
CA GLU A 202 33.64 -6.14 12.50
C GLU A 202 32.51 -5.55 13.35
N ILE A 203 31.31 -5.39 12.78
CA ILE A 203 30.15 -4.76 13.43
C ILE A 203 29.13 -5.82 13.77
N SER A 204 28.91 -6.03 15.06
CA SER A 204 27.87 -6.94 15.54
C SER A 204 26.46 -6.41 15.27
N LEU A 205 25.48 -7.31 15.23
CA LEU A 205 24.07 -6.92 15.06
C LEU A 205 23.59 -5.92 16.14
N SER A 206 24.07 -6.05 17.37
CA SER A 206 23.74 -5.13 18.47
C SER A 206 24.30 -3.72 18.23
N GLU A 207 25.47 -3.61 17.62
CA GLU A 207 26.08 -2.34 17.24
C GLU A 207 25.38 -1.72 16.03
N ALA A 208 24.97 -2.52 15.06
CA ALA A 208 24.14 -2.06 13.96
C ALA A 208 22.80 -1.48 14.45
N VAL A 209 22.16 -2.15 15.41
CA VAL A 209 20.94 -1.62 16.08
C VAL A 209 21.25 -0.33 16.83
N TYR A 210 22.38 -0.25 17.53
CA TYR A 210 22.79 0.97 18.23
C TYR A 210 22.98 2.15 17.27
N LEU A 211 23.70 1.95 16.14
CA LEU A 211 23.90 3.01 15.14
C LEU A 211 22.58 3.49 14.51
N GLY A 212 21.64 2.59 14.25
CA GLY A 212 20.30 2.94 13.85
C GLY A 212 19.56 3.79 14.89
N GLY A 213 19.81 3.52 16.19
CA GLY A 213 19.32 4.32 17.33
C GLY A 213 19.94 5.71 17.39
N VAL A 214 21.27 5.79 17.26
CA VAL A 214 21.99 7.07 17.19
C VAL A 214 21.51 7.94 16.04
N ALA A 215 21.19 7.32 14.89
CA ALA A 215 20.58 8.01 13.76
C ALA A 215 19.09 8.37 13.97
N GLY A 216 18.50 8.03 15.13
CA GLY A 216 17.09 8.31 15.47
C GLY A 216 16.07 7.46 14.69
N ARG A 217 16.51 6.41 13.98
CA ARG A 217 15.64 5.66 13.04
C ARG A 217 14.77 4.60 13.72
N TRP A 218 15.13 4.14 14.91
CA TRP A 218 14.30 3.25 15.72
C TRP A 218 13.19 3.97 16.48
N ASN A 219 13.17 5.31 16.48
CA ASN A 219 12.10 6.07 17.12
C ASN A 219 10.78 5.85 16.38
N ALA A 220 10.01 4.88 16.86
CA ALA A 220 8.73 4.52 16.26
C ALA A 220 7.60 5.48 16.67
N ILE A 221 7.71 6.10 17.86
CA ILE A 221 6.65 6.94 18.44
C ILE A 221 7.06 8.42 18.36
N ASN A 222 6.19 9.21 17.75
CA ASN A 222 6.30 10.66 17.69
C ASN A 222 5.09 11.27 18.42
N LEU A 223 5.35 11.93 19.55
CA LEU A 223 4.33 12.55 20.41
C LEU A 223 3.96 13.99 20.01
N SER A 224 4.48 14.49 18.90
CA SER A 224 4.13 15.81 18.38
C SER A 224 2.61 15.94 18.21
N MET A 225 2.07 17.09 18.63
CA MET A 225 0.67 17.49 18.42
C MET A 225 0.48 18.32 17.15
N ASP A 226 1.52 18.45 16.32
CA ASP A 226 1.43 19.16 15.06
C ASP A 226 0.57 18.36 14.07
N LEU A 227 -0.58 18.94 13.70
CA LEU A 227 -1.53 18.33 12.77
C LEU A 227 -0.99 18.29 11.33
N THR A 228 0.08 19.00 11.03
CA THR A 228 0.75 18.96 9.72
C THR A 228 1.76 17.83 9.61
N ASP A 229 2.29 17.32 10.75
CA ASP A 229 3.18 16.16 10.77
C ASP A 229 2.39 14.88 10.46
N ARG A 230 2.89 14.12 9.49
CA ARG A 230 2.18 12.97 8.94
C ARG A 230 2.13 11.79 9.88
N TYR A 231 3.24 11.55 10.61
CA TYR A 231 3.42 10.33 11.38
C TYR A 231 3.64 10.67 12.86
N THR A 232 2.56 11.06 13.52
CA THR A 232 2.51 11.26 14.98
C THR A 232 1.66 10.15 15.60
N LEU A 233 1.78 9.96 16.93
CA LEU A 233 0.94 8.99 17.63
C LEU A 233 -0.55 9.36 17.48
N LEU A 234 -0.89 10.64 17.54
CA LEU A 234 -2.27 11.12 17.36
C LEU A 234 -2.80 10.83 15.95
N SER A 235 -2.03 11.16 14.90
CA SER A 235 -2.43 10.89 13.52
C SER A 235 -2.52 9.39 13.24
N GLY A 236 -1.60 8.59 13.79
CA GLY A 236 -1.61 7.13 13.68
C GLY A 236 -2.81 6.50 14.39
N LEU A 237 -3.06 6.85 15.66
CA LEU A 237 -4.18 6.27 16.42
C LEU A 237 -5.53 6.73 15.88
N LEU A 238 -5.73 8.01 15.61
CA LEU A 238 -7.01 8.53 15.14
C LEU A 238 -7.17 8.29 13.63
N GLY A 239 -6.28 8.84 12.82
CA GLY A 239 -6.36 8.73 11.36
C GLY A 239 -6.16 7.30 10.88
N GLY A 240 -5.17 6.59 11.44
CA GLY A 240 -4.92 5.18 11.14
C GLY A 240 -6.09 4.28 11.53
N PHE A 241 -6.75 4.52 12.66
CA PHE A 241 -7.95 3.78 13.05
C PHE A 241 -9.06 3.87 12.00
N PHE A 242 -9.46 5.08 11.62
CA PHE A 242 -10.52 5.27 10.61
C PHE A 242 -10.08 4.82 9.22
N LEU A 243 -8.80 5.00 8.86
CA LEU A 243 -8.24 4.47 7.62
C LEU A 243 -8.38 2.95 7.55
N MET A 244 -7.91 2.23 8.57
CA MET A 244 -7.95 0.77 8.60
C MET A 244 -9.39 0.24 8.69
N LEU A 245 -10.26 0.92 9.46
CA LEU A 245 -11.66 0.56 9.57
C LEU A 245 -12.39 0.72 8.23
N SER A 246 -12.13 1.78 7.49
CA SER A 246 -12.66 1.98 6.13
C SER A 246 -12.13 0.94 5.16
N TYR A 247 -10.81 0.77 5.12
CA TYR A 247 -10.14 -0.11 4.18
C TYR A 247 -10.59 -1.57 4.33
N PHE A 248 -10.55 -2.13 5.55
CA PHE A 248 -10.97 -3.51 5.78
C PHE A 248 -12.49 -3.69 5.89
N GLY A 249 -13.22 -2.64 6.26
CA GLY A 249 -14.67 -2.73 6.52
C GLY A 249 -15.56 -2.36 5.34
N CYS A 250 -15.13 -1.47 4.45
CA CYS A 250 -16.01 -0.90 3.42
C CYS A 250 -15.46 -1.02 2.00
N ASP A 251 -14.16 -1.29 1.85
CA ASP A 251 -13.54 -1.44 0.55
C ASP A 251 -13.83 -2.82 -0.05
N GLN A 252 -14.42 -2.84 -1.25
CA GLN A 252 -14.81 -4.08 -1.92
C GLN A 252 -13.63 -5.01 -2.17
N SER A 253 -12.42 -4.50 -2.36
CA SER A 253 -11.24 -5.35 -2.55
C SER A 253 -10.92 -6.21 -1.33
N GLN A 254 -11.26 -5.74 -0.13
CA GLN A 254 -11.09 -6.46 1.12
C GLN A 254 -12.35 -7.25 1.50
N VAL A 255 -13.53 -6.60 1.42
CA VAL A 255 -14.82 -7.23 1.76
C VAL A 255 -15.03 -8.49 0.93
N GLN A 256 -14.79 -8.42 -0.38
CA GLN A 256 -14.95 -9.56 -1.28
C GLN A 256 -14.12 -10.78 -0.84
N ARG A 257 -12.95 -10.59 -0.21
CA ARG A 257 -12.10 -11.69 0.25
C ARG A 257 -12.72 -12.42 1.42
N TYR A 258 -13.00 -11.73 2.53
CA TYR A 258 -13.44 -12.42 3.74
C TYR A 258 -14.88 -12.97 3.66
N ILE A 259 -15.73 -12.48 2.75
CA ILE A 259 -17.05 -13.08 2.51
C ILE A 259 -16.99 -14.37 1.66
N THR A 260 -15.83 -14.75 1.08
CA THR A 260 -15.61 -16.02 0.39
C THR A 260 -15.34 -17.21 1.33
N ALA A 261 -15.12 -16.93 2.62
CA ALA A 261 -14.87 -17.96 3.62
C ALA A 261 -16.09 -18.88 3.82
N ARG A 262 -15.86 -20.11 4.28
CA ARG A 262 -16.88 -21.17 4.43
C ARG A 262 -17.93 -20.85 5.48
N SER A 263 -17.57 -20.08 6.49
CA SER A 263 -18.46 -19.74 7.60
C SER A 263 -18.14 -18.35 8.16
N LEU A 264 -19.09 -17.78 8.92
CA LEU A 264 -18.89 -16.54 9.65
C LEU A 264 -17.68 -16.63 10.59
N LYS A 265 -17.48 -17.78 11.25
CA LYS A 265 -16.32 -18.03 12.12
C LYS A 265 -15.02 -17.95 11.32
N GLU A 266 -14.96 -18.62 10.18
CA GLU A 266 -13.78 -18.61 9.31
C GLU A 266 -13.49 -17.22 8.74
N SER A 267 -14.53 -16.46 8.38
CA SER A 267 -14.39 -15.08 7.93
C SER A 267 -13.76 -14.18 9.01
N ARG A 268 -14.19 -14.33 10.28
CA ARG A 268 -13.58 -13.64 11.42
C ARG A 268 -12.12 -14.08 11.65
N MET A 269 -11.87 -15.39 11.61
CA MET A 269 -10.51 -15.94 11.80
C MET A 269 -9.53 -15.42 10.75
N SER A 270 -9.96 -15.25 9.50
CA SER A 270 -9.10 -14.71 8.44
C SER A 270 -8.65 -13.28 8.74
N LEU A 271 -9.53 -12.43 9.26
CA LEU A 271 -9.17 -11.05 9.66
C LEU A 271 -8.28 -11.02 10.91
N VAL A 272 -8.56 -11.86 11.91
CA VAL A 272 -7.69 -11.97 13.11
C VAL A 272 -6.27 -12.39 12.71
N MET A 273 -6.13 -13.40 11.84
CA MET A 273 -4.83 -13.79 11.31
C MET A 273 -4.14 -12.64 10.57
N THR A 274 -4.90 -11.89 9.77
CA THR A 274 -4.38 -10.71 9.08
C THR A 274 -3.78 -9.69 10.07
N ALA A 275 -4.49 -9.35 11.15
CA ALA A 275 -3.99 -8.40 12.15
C ALA A 275 -2.72 -8.92 12.85
N LEU A 276 -2.70 -10.21 13.23
CA LEU A 276 -1.58 -10.82 13.93
C LEU A 276 -0.30 -10.88 13.08
N LEU A 277 -0.43 -11.09 11.77
CA LEU A 277 0.73 -11.22 10.88
C LEU A 277 1.14 -9.88 10.25
N LYS A 278 0.19 -8.97 10.01
CA LYS A 278 0.46 -7.72 9.29
C LYS A 278 1.32 -6.74 10.08
N VAL A 279 1.08 -6.61 11.39
CA VAL A 279 1.86 -5.68 12.23
C VAL A 279 3.33 -6.13 12.31
N PRO A 280 3.66 -7.40 12.64
CA PRO A 280 5.04 -7.89 12.56
C PRO A 280 5.67 -7.78 11.17
N MET A 281 4.92 -8.13 10.12
CA MET A 281 5.39 -7.97 8.75
C MET A 281 5.82 -6.53 8.46
N GLN A 282 4.99 -5.56 8.84
CA GLN A 282 5.30 -4.14 8.61
C GLN A 282 6.52 -3.70 9.43
N PHE A 283 6.66 -4.20 10.66
CA PHE A 283 7.85 -3.96 11.49
C PHE A 283 9.13 -4.44 10.77
N PHE A 284 9.14 -5.65 10.24
CA PHE A 284 10.33 -6.19 9.56
C PHE A 284 10.64 -5.46 8.23
N ILE A 285 9.61 -5.02 7.50
CA ILE A 285 9.81 -4.19 6.29
C ILE A 285 10.50 -2.87 6.66
N LEU A 286 10.03 -2.19 7.70
CA LEU A 286 10.62 -0.94 8.17
C LEU A 286 12.03 -1.17 8.74
N ALA A 287 12.23 -2.25 9.51
CA ALA A 287 13.53 -2.63 10.03
C ALA A 287 14.56 -2.85 8.90
N THR A 288 14.13 -3.47 7.78
CA THR A 288 14.99 -3.60 6.59
C THR A 288 15.47 -2.22 6.10
N GLY A 289 14.59 -1.21 6.09
CA GLY A 289 14.96 0.16 5.72
C GLY A 289 15.92 0.84 6.70
N VAL A 290 15.76 0.57 8.01
CA VAL A 290 16.68 1.07 9.04
C VAL A 290 18.06 0.40 8.91
N PHE A 291 18.13 -0.93 8.74
CA PHE A 291 19.40 -1.63 8.51
C PHE A 291 20.05 -1.21 7.19
N LEU A 292 19.27 -0.88 6.17
CA LEU A 292 19.78 -0.34 4.92
C LEU A 292 20.44 1.03 5.12
N LEU A 293 19.89 1.89 5.99
CA LEU A 293 20.57 3.12 6.40
C LEU A 293 21.88 2.83 7.11
N VAL A 294 21.91 1.84 8.02
CA VAL A 294 23.14 1.44 8.72
C VAL A 294 24.18 0.93 7.73
N PHE A 295 23.80 0.06 6.80
CA PHE A 295 24.67 -0.40 5.73
C PHE A 295 25.28 0.78 4.94
N TYR A 296 24.48 1.78 4.56
CA TYR A 296 24.95 2.98 3.87
C TYR A 296 25.68 4.00 4.78
N GLN A 297 25.97 3.66 6.02
CA GLN A 297 26.95 4.40 6.82
C GLN A 297 28.39 3.93 6.52
N PHE A 298 28.56 2.70 6.06
CA PHE A 298 29.86 2.07 5.77
C PHE A 298 30.13 1.94 4.27
N GLU A 299 29.09 1.77 3.48
CA GLU A 299 29.16 1.76 2.02
C GLU A 299 28.56 3.06 1.46
N ARG A 300 29.30 3.69 0.54
CA ARG A 300 28.94 5.02 0.03
C ARG A 300 27.66 4.96 -0.82
N PRO A 301 26.56 5.62 -0.39
CA PRO A 301 25.36 5.74 -1.19
C PRO A 301 25.55 6.78 -2.32
N PRO A 302 24.80 6.71 -3.43
CA PRO A 302 24.71 7.82 -4.35
C PRO A 302 24.05 9.03 -3.66
N VAL A 303 24.36 10.25 -4.09
CA VAL A 303 23.68 11.46 -3.61
C VAL A 303 22.18 11.38 -3.91
N PHE A 304 21.83 10.73 -5.01
CA PHE A 304 20.46 10.49 -5.43
C PHE A 304 20.31 9.11 -6.09
N PHE A 305 19.36 8.32 -5.64
CA PHE A 305 19.22 6.91 -6.05
C PHE A 305 18.56 6.70 -7.42
N ASN A 306 17.96 7.74 -8.04
CA ASN A 306 17.42 7.61 -9.39
C ASN A 306 18.50 7.95 -10.47
N PRO A 307 19.08 6.97 -11.14
CA PRO A 307 20.19 7.21 -12.08
C PRO A 307 19.73 7.95 -13.34
N ALA A 308 18.43 7.91 -13.68
CA ALA A 308 17.92 8.61 -14.86
C ALA A 308 17.92 10.13 -14.66
N GLU A 309 17.52 10.59 -13.47
CA GLU A 309 17.54 12.03 -13.13
C GLU A 309 18.97 12.54 -12.91
N VAL A 310 19.86 11.73 -12.31
CA VAL A 310 21.29 12.07 -12.18
C VAL A 310 21.90 12.31 -13.56
N ARG A 311 21.67 11.45 -14.55
CA ARG A 311 22.16 11.64 -15.92
C ARG A 311 21.66 12.94 -16.56
N GLN A 312 20.44 13.37 -16.26
CA GLN A 312 19.90 14.64 -16.77
C GLN A 312 20.67 15.83 -16.22
N VAL A 313 21.02 15.81 -14.93
CA VAL A 313 21.83 16.89 -14.30
C VAL A 313 23.26 16.88 -14.84
N GLU A 314 23.87 15.72 -15.01
CA GLU A 314 25.20 15.58 -15.59
C GLU A 314 25.29 16.05 -17.06
N ALA A 315 24.16 16.03 -17.78
CA ALA A 315 24.04 16.56 -19.14
C ALA A 315 23.63 18.05 -19.21
N SER A 316 23.39 18.70 -18.07
CA SER A 316 22.91 20.08 -17.97
C SER A 316 24.03 21.07 -17.59
N SER A 317 23.70 22.36 -17.58
CA SER A 317 24.58 23.42 -17.07
C SER A 317 24.88 23.33 -15.57
N ALA A 318 24.10 22.57 -14.80
CA ALA A 318 24.31 22.35 -13.37
C ALA A 318 25.37 21.27 -13.05
N ARG A 319 25.99 20.65 -14.06
CA ARG A 319 26.95 19.55 -13.92
C ARG A 319 28.08 19.88 -12.94
N GLU A 320 28.73 21.04 -13.12
CA GLU A 320 29.89 21.41 -12.30
C GLU A 320 29.51 21.59 -10.84
N GLU A 321 28.39 22.28 -10.59
CA GLU A 321 27.87 22.47 -9.22
C GLU A 321 27.47 21.14 -8.58
N PHE A 322 26.84 20.24 -9.33
CA PHE A 322 26.48 18.91 -8.86
C PHE A 322 27.74 18.08 -8.52
N GLN A 323 28.79 18.12 -9.34
CA GLN A 323 30.06 17.44 -9.06
C GLN A 323 30.77 18.02 -7.84
N GLN A 324 30.74 19.36 -7.67
CA GLN A 324 31.31 19.98 -6.47
C GLN A 324 30.54 19.55 -5.21
N ASN A 325 29.22 19.50 -5.29
CA ASN A 325 28.39 19.02 -4.19
C ASN A 325 28.63 17.52 -3.90
N GLN A 326 28.84 16.71 -4.94
CA GLN A 326 29.22 15.28 -4.82
C GLN A 326 30.52 15.13 -4.00
N ARG A 327 31.56 15.93 -4.29
CA ARG A 327 32.83 15.90 -3.54
C ARG A 327 32.62 16.28 -2.05
N ARG A 328 31.76 17.25 -1.77
CA ARG A 328 31.40 17.61 -0.38
C ARG A 328 30.70 16.48 0.33
N PHE A 329 29.76 15.84 -0.35
CA PHE A 329 29.04 14.68 0.16
C PHE A 329 30.02 13.53 0.46
N ASP A 330 30.93 13.24 -0.44
CA ASP A 330 31.93 12.18 -0.30
C ASP A 330 32.86 12.44 0.90
N SER A 331 33.35 13.67 1.08
CA SER A 331 34.19 14.03 2.23
C SER A 331 33.45 13.92 3.55
N ALA A 332 32.21 14.41 3.61
CA ALA A 332 31.39 14.31 4.82
C ALA A 332 31.02 12.83 5.13
N PHE A 333 30.78 12.03 4.10
CA PHE A 333 30.53 10.60 4.23
C PHE A 333 31.72 9.87 4.86
N GLU A 334 32.95 10.07 4.33
CA GLU A 334 34.14 9.40 4.85
C GLU A 334 34.42 9.81 6.31
N ARG A 335 34.24 11.07 6.67
CA ARG A 335 34.35 11.51 8.05
C ARG A 335 33.32 10.83 8.96
N ARG A 336 32.06 10.76 8.53
CA ARG A 336 31.00 10.07 9.30
C ARG A 336 31.31 8.59 9.46
N LYS A 337 31.77 7.91 8.40
CA LYS A 337 32.18 6.50 8.43
C LYS A 337 33.27 6.26 9.46
N GLN A 338 34.31 7.10 9.45
CA GLN A 338 35.39 7.02 10.42
C GLN A 338 34.86 7.18 11.85
N LEU A 339 34.04 8.22 12.10
CA LEU A 339 33.44 8.48 13.40
C LEU A 339 32.51 7.34 13.86
N SER A 340 31.88 6.62 12.94
CA SER A 340 31.08 5.43 13.28
C SER A 340 31.96 4.32 13.90
N PHE A 341 33.13 4.05 13.34
CA PHE A 341 34.06 3.07 13.90
C PHE A 341 34.65 3.53 15.23
N GLU A 342 35.12 4.78 15.33
CA GLU A 342 35.66 5.35 16.58
C GLU A 342 34.64 5.33 17.71
N LEU A 343 33.36 5.66 17.40
CA LEU A 343 32.24 5.62 18.36
C LEU A 343 31.98 4.21 18.88
N LEU A 344 31.99 3.21 18.00
CA LEU A 344 31.81 1.82 18.41
C LEU A 344 33.00 1.31 19.25
N GLU A 345 34.22 1.69 18.89
CA GLU A 345 35.42 1.33 19.66
C GLU A 345 35.40 1.93 21.07
N ALA A 346 35.10 3.25 21.18
CA ALA A 346 34.99 3.91 22.48
C ALA A 346 33.92 3.22 23.38
N ARG A 347 32.80 2.83 22.76
CA ARG A 347 31.72 2.12 23.44
C ARG A 347 32.15 0.70 23.90
N ARG A 348 32.88 -0.06 23.07
CA ARG A 348 33.43 -1.39 23.41
C ARG A 348 34.36 -1.29 24.61
N ASN A 349 35.16 -0.23 24.68
CA ASN A 349 36.11 0.03 25.75
C ASN A 349 35.46 0.62 27.03
N GLY A 350 34.15 0.92 27.01
CA GLY A 350 33.41 1.47 28.14
C GLY A 350 33.76 2.95 28.48
N ASP A 351 34.44 3.65 27.57
CA ASP A 351 34.80 5.08 27.72
C ASP A 351 33.60 5.97 27.44
N GLN A 352 32.84 6.28 28.49
CA GLN A 352 31.62 7.10 28.36
C GLN A 352 31.91 8.53 27.88
N THR A 353 32.97 9.17 28.40
CA THR A 353 33.31 10.56 28.06
C THR A 353 33.67 10.69 26.58
N ARG A 354 34.50 9.76 26.11
CA ARG A 354 34.87 9.70 24.69
C ARG A 354 33.67 9.36 23.81
N THR A 355 32.80 8.44 24.24
CA THR A 355 31.59 8.07 23.53
C THR A 355 30.65 9.27 23.34
N GLU A 356 30.44 10.09 24.38
CA GLU A 356 29.59 11.29 24.28
C GLU A 356 30.20 12.36 23.35
N SER A 357 31.52 12.58 23.43
CA SER A 357 32.21 13.51 22.50
C SER A 357 32.06 13.05 21.05
N LEU A 358 32.36 11.78 20.76
CA LEU A 358 32.26 11.21 19.42
C LEU A 358 30.83 11.16 18.91
N LEU A 359 29.83 11.00 19.77
CA LEU A 359 28.42 11.05 19.41
C LEU A 359 28.03 12.44 18.86
N ASN A 360 28.49 13.51 19.49
CA ASN A 360 28.25 14.88 19.02
C ASN A 360 28.93 15.13 17.66
N GLU A 361 30.19 14.72 17.50
CA GLU A 361 30.91 14.83 16.22
C GLU A 361 30.22 14.00 15.11
N TYR A 362 29.77 12.79 15.43
CA TYR A 362 29.01 11.94 14.49
C TYR A 362 27.70 12.60 14.07
N GLN A 363 26.97 13.22 15.01
CA GLN A 363 25.71 13.91 14.70
C GLN A 363 25.95 15.12 13.77
N ASP A 364 27.01 15.89 14.01
CA ASP A 364 27.36 17.03 13.18
C ASP A 364 27.82 16.61 11.78
N SER A 365 28.63 15.57 11.68
CA SER A 365 29.02 14.98 10.39
C SER A 365 27.80 14.42 9.65
N SER A 366 26.87 13.80 10.36
CA SER A 366 25.61 13.29 9.79
C SER A 366 24.73 14.41 9.24
N LYS A 367 24.68 15.58 9.89
CA LYS A 367 24.01 16.79 9.38
C LYS A 367 24.65 17.26 8.07
N GLN A 368 26.00 17.31 8.02
CA GLN A 368 26.72 17.70 6.80
C GLN A 368 26.42 16.76 5.61
N VAL A 369 26.36 15.44 5.85
CA VAL A 369 25.95 14.47 4.83
C VAL A 369 24.53 14.73 4.34
N GLN A 370 23.59 15.02 5.27
CA GLN A 370 22.20 15.31 4.93
C GLN A 370 22.05 16.63 4.17
N GLU A 371 22.80 17.66 4.55
CA GLU A 371 22.80 18.97 3.86
C GLU A 371 23.34 18.84 2.43
N ALA A 372 24.46 18.13 2.26
CA ALA A 372 25.03 17.88 0.94
C ALA A 372 24.05 17.06 0.07
N ARG A 373 23.39 16.03 0.65
CA ARG A 373 22.37 15.27 -0.05
C ARG A 373 21.17 16.15 -0.44
N LYS A 374 20.67 16.97 0.49
CA LYS A 374 19.55 17.89 0.23
C LYS A 374 19.90 18.85 -0.91
N LYS A 375 21.11 19.45 -0.89
CA LYS A 375 21.58 20.33 -1.97
C LYS A 375 21.62 19.59 -3.31
N GLY A 376 22.08 18.34 -3.35
CA GLY A 376 22.07 17.50 -4.56
C GLY A 376 20.66 17.26 -5.08
N VAL A 377 19.70 16.96 -4.20
CA VAL A 377 18.27 16.81 -4.54
C VAL A 377 17.69 18.11 -5.09
N ASP A 378 18.02 19.26 -4.49
CA ASP A 378 17.52 20.57 -4.94
C ASP A 378 18.07 20.94 -6.32
N LEU A 379 19.34 20.62 -6.62
CA LEU A 379 19.93 20.76 -7.95
C LEU A 379 19.21 19.91 -9.00
N ILE A 380 18.90 18.65 -8.65
CA ILE A 380 18.16 17.74 -9.52
C ILE A 380 16.76 18.30 -9.81
N ARG A 381 16.05 18.77 -8.78
CA ARG A 381 14.73 19.40 -8.93
C ARG A 381 14.79 20.65 -9.83
N GLY A 382 15.83 21.46 -9.68
CA GLY A 382 16.02 22.64 -10.51
C GLY A 382 16.17 22.31 -12.00
N VAL A 383 16.81 21.20 -12.32
CA VAL A 383 17.04 20.76 -13.72
C VAL A 383 15.84 20.02 -14.28
N THR A 384 15.26 19.09 -13.49
CA THR A 384 14.16 18.23 -13.96
C THR A 384 12.80 18.92 -13.94
N GLY A 385 12.66 20.02 -13.18
CA GLY A 385 11.39 20.72 -12.99
C GLY A 385 10.31 19.90 -12.25
N THR A 386 10.68 18.77 -11.69
CA THR A 386 9.76 17.87 -10.97
C THR A 386 10.13 17.75 -9.49
N PRO A 387 9.17 17.56 -8.57
CA PRO A 387 9.46 17.30 -7.17
C PRO A 387 10.12 15.91 -7.05
N SER A 388 11.44 15.85 -7.24
CA SER A 388 12.22 14.61 -7.25
C SER A 388 12.28 13.99 -5.85
N ASN A 389 11.95 12.71 -5.74
CA ASN A 389 12.05 11.90 -4.54
C ASN A 389 12.57 10.50 -4.92
N ASP A 390 13.68 10.11 -4.35
CA ASP A 390 14.38 8.86 -4.67
C ASP A 390 14.11 7.70 -3.69
N VAL A 391 13.19 7.89 -2.75
CA VAL A 391 12.83 6.90 -1.71
C VAL A 391 12.48 5.54 -2.32
N ASN A 392 11.79 5.54 -3.45
CA ASN A 392 11.37 4.31 -4.12
C ASN A 392 12.52 3.57 -4.81
N TYR A 393 13.69 4.18 -4.97
CA TYR A 393 14.88 3.61 -5.63
C TYR A 393 15.92 3.09 -4.63
N VAL A 394 15.84 3.43 -3.36
CA VAL A 394 16.83 3.06 -2.32
C VAL A 394 17.01 1.54 -2.24
N TYR A 395 15.93 0.81 -1.99
CA TYR A 395 15.97 -0.65 -1.86
C TYR A 395 16.27 -1.36 -3.18
N PRO A 396 15.69 -0.99 -4.32
CA PRO A 396 16.04 -1.54 -5.61
C PRO A 396 17.52 -1.34 -5.99
N SER A 397 18.10 -0.20 -5.68
CA SER A 397 19.54 0.07 -5.94
C SER A 397 20.43 -0.86 -5.13
N PHE A 398 20.05 -1.16 -3.88
CA PHE A 398 20.74 -2.16 -3.07
C PHE A 398 20.62 -3.55 -3.70
N LEU A 399 19.40 -3.97 -4.09
CA LEU A 399 19.18 -5.28 -4.71
C LEU A 399 20.05 -5.49 -5.97
N LEU A 400 20.13 -4.47 -6.80
CA LEU A 400 20.92 -4.53 -8.06
C LEU A 400 22.41 -4.68 -7.84
N LYS A 401 22.95 -4.03 -6.81
CA LYS A 401 24.39 -3.92 -6.62
C LYS A 401 24.98 -5.02 -5.73
N TYR A 402 24.21 -5.48 -4.73
CA TYR A 402 24.75 -6.30 -3.64
C TYR A 402 24.13 -7.70 -3.52
N VAL A 403 23.02 -7.98 -4.25
CA VAL A 403 22.36 -9.29 -4.13
C VAL A 403 23.04 -10.31 -5.06
N PRO A 404 23.37 -11.51 -4.55
CA PRO A 404 23.97 -12.57 -5.35
C PRO A 404 23.08 -13.03 -6.50
N VAL A 405 23.71 -13.54 -7.55
CA VAL A 405 23.06 -14.18 -8.69
C VAL A 405 22.14 -15.32 -8.23
N GLY A 406 20.96 -15.44 -8.82
CA GLY A 406 19.91 -16.37 -8.42
C GLY A 406 18.98 -15.79 -7.35
N VAL A 407 19.53 -15.19 -6.29
CA VAL A 407 18.72 -14.52 -5.26
C VAL A 407 18.07 -13.25 -5.80
N LEU A 408 18.73 -12.55 -6.72
CA LEU A 408 18.13 -11.39 -7.41
C LEU A 408 16.85 -11.79 -8.16
N GLY A 409 16.84 -12.93 -8.86
CA GLY A 409 15.65 -13.45 -9.54
C GLY A 409 14.49 -13.74 -8.56
N LEU A 410 14.81 -14.26 -7.36
CA LEU A 410 13.83 -14.44 -6.28
C LEU A 410 13.27 -13.09 -5.82
N MET A 411 14.12 -12.10 -5.55
CA MET A 411 13.68 -10.78 -5.08
C MET A 411 12.82 -10.04 -6.11
N ILE A 412 13.13 -10.16 -7.39
CA ILE A 412 12.29 -9.66 -8.49
C ILE A 412 10.94 -10.38 -8.48
N SER A 413 10.93 -11.71 -8.32
CA SER A 413 9.68 -12.48 -8.24
C SER A 413 8.81 -12.04 -7.05
N VAL A 414 9.41 -11.69 -5.91
CA VAL A 414 8.71 -11.12 -4.74
C VAL A 414 8.07 -9.77 -5.05
N ILE A 415 8.79 -8.88 -5.75
CA ILE A 415 8.26 -7.57 -6.16
C ILE A 415 7.08 -7.75 -7.13
N PHE A 416 7.22 -8.67 -8.10
CA PHE A 416 6.12 -9.02 -8.99
C PHE A 416 4.94 -9.63 -8.25
N ALA A 417 5.17 -10.55 -7.31
CA ALA A 417 4.13 -11.15 -6.49
C ALA A 417 3.32 -10.10 -5.74
N ALA A 418 4.02 -9.17 -5.10
CA ALA A 418 3.40 -8.07 -4.37
C ALA A 418 2.58 -7.11 -5.25
N ALA A 419 3.04 -6.88 -6.48
CA ALA A 419 2.29 -6.08 -7.45
C ALA A 419 1.05 -6.82 -7.96
N MET A 420 1.26 -8.03 -8.47
CA MET A 420 0.21 -8.81 -9.11
C MET A 420 -0.95 -9.13 -8.16
N SER A 421 -0.67 -9.44 -6.89
CA SER A 421 -1.71 -9.70 -5.88
C SER A 421 -2.62 -8.49 -5.65
N SER A 422 -2.04 -7.31 -5.46
CA SER A 422 -2.82 -6.09 -5.24
C SER A 422 -3.62 -5.68 -6.48
N ILE A 423 -2.99 -5.68 -7.66
CA ILE A 423 -3.62 -5.30 -8.93
C ILE A 423 -4.78 -6.25 -9.25
N SER A 424 -4.58 -7.56 -9.15
CA SER A 424 -5.63 -8.55 -9.42
C SER A 424 -6.82 -8.41 -8.48
N ALA A 425 -6.55 -8.13 -7.20
CA ALA A 425 -7.57 -7.89 -6.20
C ALA A 425 -8.41 -6.64 -6.49
N GLU A 426 -7.76 -5.54 -6.86
CA GLU A 426 -8.43 -4.28 -7.19
C GLU A 426 -9.24 -4.40 -8.48
N ILE A 427 -8.69 -5.01 -9.54
CA ILE A 427 -9.40 -5.25 -10.80
C ILE A 427 -10.63 -6.15 -10.58
N ALA A 428 -10.51 -7.22 -9.79
CA ALA A 428 -11.63 -8.09 -9.46
C ALA A 428 -12.74 -7.36 -8.68
N ALA A 429 -12.37 -6.49 -7.74
CA ALA A 429 -13.31 -5.69 -6.96
C ALA A 429 -14.00 -4.62 -7.82
N LEU A 430 -13.25 -3.91 -8.66
CA LEU A 430 -13.79 -2.93 -9.60
C LEU A 430 -14.76 -3.58 -10.60
N SER A 431 -14.38 -4.75 -11.14
CA SER A 431 -15.25 -5.53 -12.03
C SER A 431 -16.54 -5.97 -11.34
N SER A 432 -16.45 -6.45 -10.08
CA SER A 432 -17.64 -6.87 -9.33
C SER A 432 -18.58 -5.69 -9.04
N ALA A 433 -18.05 -4.54 -8.63
CA ALA A 433 -18.84 -3.33 -8.40
C ALA A 433 -19.49 -2.82 -9.70
N SER A 434 -18.75 -2.78 -10.81
CA SER A 434 -19.29 -2.37 -12.11
C SER A 434 -20.42 -3.29 -12.58
N MET A 435 -20.23 -4.61 -12.45
CA MET A 435 -21.22 -5.58 -12.90
C MET A 435 -22.44 -5.61 -11.98
N VAL A 436 -22.25 -5.71 -10.65
CA VAL A 436 -23.34 -5.95 -9.68
C VAL A 436 -24.08 -4.66 -9.34
N ASP A 437 -23.34 -3.55 -9.12
CA ASP A 437 -23.94 -2.31 -8.65
C ASP A 437 -24.49 -1.44 -9.77
N PHE A 438 -23.94 -1.56 -11.00
CA PHE A 438 -24.38 -0.76 -12.15
C PHE A 438 -25.01 -1.60 -13.23
N TYR A 439 -24.28 -2.54 -13.86
CA TYR A 439 -24.77 -3.22 -15.05
C TYR A 439 -26.01 -4.07 -14.77
N LYS A 440 -25.95 -4.96 -13.77
CA LYS A 440 -27.09 -5.80 -13.37
C LYS A 440 -28.25 -4.94 -12.84
N ARG A 441 -27.95 -3.84 -12.16
CA ARG A 441 -28.97 -3.03 -11.50
C ARG A 441 -29.72 -2.10 -12.43
N PHE A 442 -29.04 -1.44 -13.37
CA PHE A 442 -29.61 -0.37 -14.20
C PHE A 442 -29.83 -0.77 -15.66
N PHE A 443 -28.99 -1.67 -16.21
CA PHE A 443 -29.03 -1.97 -17.64
C PHE A 443 -29.68 -3.32 -17.97
N LYS A 444 -29.40 -4.37 -17.20
CA LYS A 444 -29.86 -5.73 -17.52
C LYS A 444 -30.19 -6.49 -16.23
N ARG A 445 -31.44 -6.41 -15.78
CA ARG A 445 -31.87 -6.99 -14.51
C ARG A 445 -32.06 -8.51 -14.56
N ASP A 446 -32.58 -8.99 -15.68
CA ASP A 446 -32.93 -10.39 -15.90
C ASP A 446 -32.14 -10.93 -17.10
N ALA A 447 -30.95 -11.46 -16.83
CA ALA A 447 -30.12 -12.11 -17.83
C ALA A 447 -29.60 -13.44 -17.28
N SER A 448 -29.17 -14.32 -18.17
CA SER A 448 -28.59 -15.62 -17.77
C SER A 448 -27.24 -15.44 -17.05
N ASP A 449 -26.88 -16.40 -16.21
CA ASP A 449 -25.59 -16.41 -15.51
C ASP A 449 -24.41 -16.36 -16.47
N LEU A 450 -24.53 -16.99 -17.63
CA LEU A 450 -23.51 -16.95 -18.67
C LEU A 450 -23.33 -15.51 -19.23
N HIS A 451 -24.43 -14.76 -19.39
CA HIS A 451 -24.37 -13.37 -19.82
C HIS A 451 -23.64 -12.50 -18.78
N TYR A 452 -24.00 -12.61 -17.52
CA TYR A 452 -23.34 -11.87 -16.45
C TYR A 452 -21.87 -12.27 -16.28
N LEU A 453 -21.53 -13.54 -16.47
CA LEU A 453 -20.15 -13.99 -16.46
C LEU A 453 -19.31 -13.36 -17.59
N ARG A 454 -19.89 -13.29 -18.81
CA ARG A 454 -19.24 -12.61 -19.94
C ARG A 454 -19.09 -11.12 -19.68
N ALA A 455 -20.13 -10.46 -19.17
CA ALA A 455 -20.06 -9.04 -18.79
C ALA A 455 -19.01 -8.79 -17.71
N SER A 456 -18.92 -9.66 -16.70
CA SER A 456 -17.89 -9.55 -15.65
C SER A 456 -16.48 -9.65 -16.20
N ARG A 457 -16.23 -10.57 -17.13
CA ARG A 457 -14.94 -10.68 -17.82
C ARG A 457 -14.62 -9.43 -18.65
N MET A 458 -15.61 -8.85 -19.32
CA MET A 458 -15.44 -7.59 -20.07
C MET A 458 -15.10 -6.41 -19.12
N PHE A 459 -15.76 -6.30 -17.96
CA PHE A 459 -15.40 -5.29 -16.97
C PHE A 459 -14.00 -5.54 -16.38
N THR A 460 -13.60 -6.79 -16.19
CA THR A 460 -12.22 -7.13 -15.78
C THR A 460 -11.21 -6.66 -16.84
N LEU A 461 -11.49 -6.92 -18.13
CA LEU A 461 -10.65 -6.44 -19.23
C LEU A 461 -10.60 -4.92 -19.27
N PHE A 462 -11.75 -4.25 -19.15
CA PHE A 462 -11.82 -2.78 -19.13
C PHE A 462 -10.97 -2.18 -18.01
N TRP A 463 -11.14 -2.65 -16.77
CA TRP A 463 -10.39 -2.12 -15.63
C TRP A 463 -8.91 -2.46 -15.67
N GLY A 464 -8.53 -3.61 -16.20
CA GLY A 464 -7.12 -3.96 -16.39
C GLY A 464 -6.43 -3.11 -17.45
N LEU A 465 -7.10 -2.85 -18.58
CA LEU A 465 -6.61 -1.92 -19.60
C LEU A 465 -6.55 -0.49 -19.04
N PHE A 466 -7.60 -0.05 -18.34
CA PHE A 466 -7.62 1.26 -17.68
C PHE A 466 -6.44 1.41 -16.70
N ALA A 467 -6.16 0.40 -15.86
CA ALA A 467 -5.03 0.40 -14.95
C ALA A 467 -3.69 0.55 -15.69
N THR A 468 -3.53 -0.19 -16.79
CA THR A 468 -2.33 -0.13 -17.63
C THR A 468 -2.15 1.24 -18.27
N PHE A 469 -3.21 1.83 -18.80
CA PHE A 469 -3.18 3.18 -19.35
C PHE A 469 -2.91 4.22 -18.24
N ALA A 470 -3.65 4.17 -17.13
CA ALA A 470 -3.48 5.10 -16.02
C ALA A 470 -2.04 5.10 -15.48
N ALA A 471 -1.41 3.92 -15.38
CA ALA A 471 -0.04 3.80 -14.94
C ALA A 471 0.96 4.60 -15.80
N THR A 472 0.72 4.72 -17.12
CA THR A 472 1.61 5.48 -18.01
C THR A 472 1.60 7.00 -17.75
N TYR A 473 0.57 7.51 -17.09
CA TYR A 473 0.41 8.94 -16.78
C TYR A 473 0.78 9.32 -15.33
N VAL A 474 0.80 8.34 -14.42
CA VAL A 474 1.07 8.57 -12.99
C VAL A 474 2.54 8.93 -12.73
N GLY A 475 3.46 8.40 -13.52
CA GLY A 475 4.90 8.35 -13.29
C GLY A 475 5.65 9.68 -13.19
N ARG A 476 5.03 10.81 -13.42
CA ARG A 476 5.71 12.11 -13.51
C ARG A 476 5.64 12.97 -12.25
N ARG A 477 5.13 12.46 -11.14
CA ARG A 477 4.87 13.24 -9.93
C ARG A 477 5.82 12.96 -8.78
N GLY A 478 7.06 12.78 -8.93
CA GLY A 478 8.19 12.82 -7.95
C GLY A 478 7.92 12.70 -6.43
N THR A 479 6.82 12.07 -6.01
CA THR A 479 6.42 11.90 -4.60
C THR A 479 6.58 10.45 -4.15
N SER A 480 6.63 10.22 -2.83
CA SER A 480 6.55 8.87 -2.28
C SER A 480 5.27 8.17 -2.76
N LEU A 481 5.40 7.03 -3.44
CA LEU A 481 4.27 6.29 -3.98
C LEU A 481 3.32 5.81 -2.88
N VAL A 482 3.87 5.44 -1.71
CA VAL A 482 3.08 5.07 -0.52
C VAL A 482 2.20 6.22 -0.07
N GLU A 483 2.75 7.41 0.01
CA GLU A 483 1.99 8.60 0.43
C GLU A 483 0.95 8.98 -0.62
N THR A 484 1.30 8.90 -1.90
CA THR A 484 0.37 9.23 -3.00
C THR A 484 -0.87 8.33 -2.99
N VAL A 485 -0.69 7.01 -2.90
CA VAL A 485 -1.83 6.07 -2.85
C VAL A 485 -2.69 6.29 -1.62
N ASN A 486 -2.06 6.47 -0.45
CA ASN A 486 -2.80 6.68 0.80
C ASN A 486 -3.52 8.03 0.82
N THR A 487 -2.90 9.08 0.28
CA THR A 487 -3.53 10.40 0.17
C THR A 487 -4.75 10.34 -0.74
N VAL A 488 -4.61 9.77 -1.95
CA VAL A 488 -5.74 9.59 -2.87
C VAL A 488 -6.85 8.78 -2.21
N GLY A 489 -6.52 7.65 -1.58
CA GLY A 489 -7.50 6.83 -0.85
C GLY A 489 -8.22 7.60 0.26
N SER A 490 -7.50 8.43 1.01
CA SER A 490 -8.03 9.15 2.17
C SER A 490 -9.10 10.20 1.83
N TYR A 491 -9.14 10.69 0.60
CA TYR A 491 -10.25 11.53 0.15
C TYR A 491 -11.58 10.76 0.13
N PHE A 492 -11.55 9.46 -0.15
CA PHE A 492 -12.75 8.64 -0.35
C PHE A 492 -13.09 7.77 0.86
N TYR A 493 -12.08 7.23 1.55
CA TYR A 493 -12.27 6.25 2.63
C TYR A 493 -13.14 6.76 3.76
N GLY A 494 -12.91 8.01 4.20
CA GLY A 494 -13.70 8.61 5.28
C GLY A 494 -15.19 8.68 4.94
N PRO A 495 -15.60 9.32 3.84
CA PRO A 495 -17.02 9.41 3.45
C PRO A 495 -17.66 8.05 3.20
N ILE A 496 -16.97 7.10 2.58
CA ILE A 496 -17.46 5.73 2.38
C ILE A 496 -17.71 5.05 3.74
N LEU A 497 -16.78 5.13 4.68
CA LEU A 497 -16.96 4.58 6.02
C LEU A 497 -18.16 5.25 6.72
N GLY A 498 -18.29 6.56 6.60
CA GLY A 498 -19.37 7.31 7.27
C GLY A 498 -20.75 6.83 6.92
N VAL A 499 -21.03 6.50 5.65
CA VAL A 499 -22.34 5.97 5.24
C VAL A 499 -22.60 4.57 5.80
N PHE A 500 -21.57 3.72 5.94
CA PHE A 500 -21.73 2.42 6.60
C PHE A 500 -21.96 2.56 8.11
N LEU A 501 -21.25 3.47 8.79
CA LEU A 501 -21.50 3.76 10.20
C LEU A 501 -22.94 4.28 10.40
N LEU A 502 -23.40 5.16 9.52
CA LEU A 502 -24.78 5.63 9.52
C LEU A 502 -25.76 4.47 9.32
N ALA A 503 -25.46 3.55 8.40
CA ALA A 503 -26.30 2.39 8.10
C ALA A 503 -26.39 1.40 9.27
N PHE A 504 -25.28 1.15 9.97
CA PHE A 504 -25.22 0.16 11.04
C PHE A 504 -25.74 0.67 12.37
N PHE A 505 -25.44 1.93 12.71
CA PHE A 505 -25.66 2.42 14.08
C PHE A 505 -26.79 3.44 14.21
N VAL A 506 -27.23 4.10 13.12
CA VAL A 506 -28.24 5.15 13.20
C VAL A 506 -29.59 4.70 12.62
N LYS A 507 -30.45 4.13 13.47
CA LYS A 507 -31.76 3.59 13.04
C LYS A 507 -32.66 4.61 12.35
N ARG A 508 -32.59 5.90 12.77
CA ARG A 508 -33.41 6.99 12.24
C ARG A 508 -32.92 7.58 10.92
N ALA A 509 -31.72 7.20 10.48
CA ALA A 509 -31.19 7.67 9.21
C ALA A 509 -32.00 7.14 8.01
N ASN A 510 -32.28 8.01 7.06
CA ASN A 510 -32.95 7.69 5.80
C ASN A 510 -32.03 7.87 4.57
N GLY A 511 -32.52 7.49 3.37
CA GLY A 511 -31.75 7.55 2.15
C GLY A 511 -31.32 8.97 1.74
N ASN A 512 -32.15 9.98 2.00
CA ASN A 512 -31.83 11.38 1.69
C ASN A 512 -30.68 11.88 2.56
N GLY A 513 -30.74 11.60 3.87
CA GLY A 513 -29.67 11.93 4.80
C GLY A 513 -28.37 11.19 4.49
N ALA A 514 -28.44 9.91 4.16
CA ALA A 514 -27.27 9.11 3.78
C ALA A 514 -26.60 9.65 2.49
N PHE A 515 -27.40 9.89 1.45
CA PHE A 515 -26.92 10.39 0.17
C PHE A 515 -26.26 11.78 0.30
N ALA A 516 -26.98 12.74 0.90
CA ALA A 516 -26.47 14.10 1.09
C ALA A 516 -25.29 14.13 2.06
N GLY A 517 -25.33 13.31 3.12
CA GLY A 517 -24.22 13.15 4.05
C GLY A 517 -22.92 12.74 3.36
N VAL A 518 -22.96 11.77 2.45
CA VAL A 518 -21.77 11.34 1.66
C VAL A 518 -21.22 12.49 0.82
N ILE A 519 -22.09 13.24 0.14
CA ILE A 519 -21.66 14.39 -0.69
C ILE A 519 -20.98 15.45 0.18
N LEU A 520 -21.62 15.82 1.31
CA LEU A 520 -21.06 16.82 2.23
C LEU A 520 -19.76 16.35 2.89
N GLY A 521 -19.65 15.05 3.22
CA GLY A 521 -18.42 14.46 3.71
C GLY A 521 -17.29 14.52 2.70
N MET A 522 -17.57 14.21 1.42
CA MET A 522 -16.60 14.37 0.33
C MET A 522 -16.18 15.83 0.16
N MET A 523 -17.14 16.77 0.14
CA MET A 523 -16.82 18.20 0.06
C MET A 523 -15.94 18.66 1.23
N ALA A 524 -16.26 18.26 2.46
CA ALA A 524 -15.49 18.63 3.63
C ALA A 524 -14.03 18.15 3.53
N VAL A 525 -13.80 16.90 3.11
CA VAL A 525 -12.46 16.35 2.96
C VAL A 525 -11.70 17.04 1.82
N VAL A 526 -12.36 17.33 0.69
CA VAL A 526 -11.75 18.07 -0.43
C VAL A 526 -11.36 19.49 -0.01
N LEU A 527 -12.25 20.21 0.68
CA LEU A 527 -11.97 21.55 1.19
C LEU A 527 -10.82 21.53 2.20
N LEU A 528 -10.79 20.54 3.09
CA LEU A 528 -9.68 20.36 4.04
C LEU A 528 -8.34 20.20 3.30
N GLY A 529 -8.31 19.38 2.26
CA GLY A 529 -7.11 19.14 1.47
C GLY A 529 -6.65 20.30 0.60
N LEU A 530 -7.59 21.16 0.15
CA LEU A 530 -7.26 22.30 -0.69
C LEU A 530 -6.86 23.55 0.12
N PHE A 531 -7.46 23.75 1.29
CA PHE A 531 -7.33 24.99 2.07
C PHE A 531 -6.52 24.85 3.36
N THR A 532 -6.05 23.65 3.70
CA THR A 532 -5.24 23.43 4.90
C THR A 532 -4.02 22.56 4.61
N ASN A 533 -3.02 22.64 5.49
CA ASN A 533 -1.84 21.78 5.46
C ASN A 533 -1.97 20.57 6.41
N ILE A 534 -3.18 20.27 6.87
CA ILE A 534 -3.42 19.16 7.79
C ILE A 534 -3.08 17.83 7.09
N SER A 535 -2.40 16.94 7.81
CA SER A 535 -2.02 15.61 7.31
C SER A 535 -3.22 14.84 6.77
N TRP A 536 -3.04 14.20 5.62
CA TRP A 536 -4.05 13.36 4.95
C TRP A 536 -4.63 12.25 5.83
N LEU A 537 -3.92 11.83 6.88
CA LEU A 537 -4.43 10.83 7.82
C LEU A 537 -5.71 11.30 8.52
N TYR A 538 -5.82 12.58 8.85
CA TYR A 538 -7.03 13.11 9.50
C TYR A 538 -8.25 13.18 8.58
N TYR A 539 -8.07 13.15 7.26
CA TYR A 539 -9.19 13.09 6.30
C TYR A 539 -10.07 11.86 6.56
N ASN A 540 -9.45 10.74 6.98
CA ASN A 540 -10.14 9.49 7.30
C ASN A 540 -11.02 9.59 8.54
N ALA A 541 -10.74 10.52 9.46
CA ALA A 541 -11.55 10.77 10.66
C ALA A 541 -12.62 11.84 10.40
N VAL A 542 -12.26 12.93 9.69
CA VAL A 542 -13.19 14.04 9.40
C VAL A 542 -14.31 13.59 8.47
N GLY A 543 -13.97 12.83 7.42
CA GLY A 543 -14.94 12.35 6.43
C GLY A 543 -16.14 11.62 7.08
N PRO A 544 -15.93 10.53 7.84
CA PRO A 544 -17.03 9.80 8.44
C PRO A 544 -17.79 10.62 9.50
N LEU A 545 -17.11 11.49 10.25
CA LEU A 545 -17.76 12.36 11.21
C LEU A 545 -18.76 13.30 10.53
N VAL A 546 -18.36 13.96 9.46
CA VAL A 546 -19.24 14.85 8.69
C VAL A 546 -20.41 14.09 8.08
N VAL A 547 -20.16 12.91 7.48
CA VAL A 547 -21.23 12.07 6.91
C VAL A 547 -22.26 11.68 7.97
N VAL A 548 -21.81 11.24 9.14
CA VAL A 548 -22.72 10.81 10.21
C VAL A 548 -23.52 11.98 10.77
N VAL A 549 -22.85 13.09 11.09
CA VAL A 549 -23.51 14.29 11.66
C VAL A 549 -24.52 14.87 10.66
N MET A 550 -24.07 15.15 9.44
CA MET A 550 -24.94 15.74 8.41
C MET A 550 -26.03 14.77 7.96
N GLY A 551 -25.71 13.47 7.87
CA GLY A 551 -26.68 12.44 7.57
C GLY A 551 -27.81 12.34 8.60
N ILE A 552 -27.50 12.49 9.89
CA ILE A 552 -28.50 12.55 10.96
C ILE A 552 -29.35 13.84 10.84
N ILE A 553 -28.69 15.00 10.72
CA ILE A 553 -29.40 16.30 10.64
C ILE A 553 -30.37 16.31 9.45
N ILE A 554 -29.88 15.91 8.26
CA ILE A 554 -30.71 15.91 7.04
C ILE A 554 -31.86 14.86 7.16
N SER A 555 -31.59 13.70 7.78
CA SER A 555 -32.65 12.71 8.00
C SER A 555 -33.75 13.20 8.92
N LEU A 556 -33.44 14.07 9.88
CA LEU A 556 -34.42 14.67 10.79
C LEU A 556 -35.19 15.81 10.11
N LEU A 557 -34.52 16.62 9.29
CA LEU A 557 -35.15 17.74 8.57
C LEU A 557 -36.03 17.27 7.40
N PHE A 558 -35.65 16.18 6.74
CA PHE A 558 -36.37 15.64 5.58
C PHE A 558 -36.76 14.18 5.85
N PRO A 559 -37.79 13.92 6.65
CA PRO A 559 -38.25 12.57 6.92
C PRO A 559 -38.71 11.92 5.61
N GLY A 560 -37.93 10.98 5.10
CA GLY A 560 -38.29 10.15 3.95
C GLY A 560 -39.01 8.87 4.41
N PRO A 561 -39.56 8.08 3.47
CA PRO A 561 -40.08 6.77 3.81
C PRO A 561 -38.99 5.97 4.49
N HIS A 562 -39.22 5.56 5.75
CA HIS A 562 -38.30 4.65 6.43
C HIS A 562 -38.20 3.38 5.58
N GLY A 563 -37.00 3.01 5.18
CA GLY A 563 -36.76 1.77 4.44
C GLY A 563 -37.52 0.63 5.11
N SER A 564 -38.22 -0.16 4.29
CA SER A 564 -39.15 -1.19 4.74
C SER A 564 -38.52 -2.00 5.88
N LYS A 565 -39.28 -2.10 6.99
CA LYS A 565 -39.01 -3.00 8.10
C LYS A 565 -38.90 -4.43 7.56
N ASN A 566 -37.70 -4.88 7.25
CA ASN A 566 -37.33 -6.28 7.25
C ASN A 566 -36.02 -6.41 8.01
N SER A 567 -36.16 -6.35 9.33
CA SER A 567 -35.18 -6.81 10.29
C SER A 567 -35.15 -8.35 10.24
N ALA A 568 -34.04 -8.88 9.87
CA ALA A 568 -33.62 -10.21 10.28
C ALA A 568 -32.15 -10.16 10.68
#